data_d315ec82c617d2d6952b0379a2edcc49
#
_entry.id   d315ec82c617d2d6952b0379a2edcc49
#
_cell.length_a   1.000
_cell.length_b   1.000
_cell.length_c   1.000
_cell.angle_alpha   90.00
_cell.angle_beta   90.00
_cell.angle_gamma   90.00
#
_symmetry.space_group_name_H-M   'P 1'
#
loop_
_entity.id
_entity.type
_entity.pdbx_description
1 polymer ?
#
loop_
_entity_poly.entity_id
_entity_poly.type
_entity_poly.pdbx_seq_one_letter_code
_entity_poly.pdbx_strand_id
1 'polypeptide(L)'
;MLAKLEDGLLKVAWGKILRYDGWVVSNPREEDFIKAGYKPVEGERLEEKEGFYQVPEYTEEEDKIVATYHYEELPDEQEIDA
;
A
#
# COMPACT_ATOMS: atom_id res chain seq x y z
N MET A 1 7.98 4.35 3.77
CA MET A 1 6.69 4.74 3.15
C MET A 1 5.61 4.67 4.19
N LEU A 2 4.80 5.70 4.26
CA LEU A 2 3.67 5.72 5.17
C LEU A 2 2.40 5.50 4.36
N ALA A 3 1.47 4.77 4.94
CA ALA A 3 0.20 4.50 4.28
C ALA A 3 -0.85 4.14 5.31
N LYS A 4 -2.10 4.05 4.88
CA LYS A 4 -3.16 3.54 5.73
C LYS A 4 -4.09 2.70 4.89
N LEU A 5 -4.79 1.79 5.57
CA LEU A 5 -5.75 0.94 4.91
C LEU A 5 -7.14 1.50 5.12
N GLU A 6 -7.89 1.66 4.03
CA GLU A 6 -9.27 2.08 4.09
C GLU A 6 -10.06 1.16 3.19
N ASP A 7 -11.03 0.47 3.76
CA ASP A 7 -11.87 -0.45 2.99
C ASP A 7 -11.04 -1.44 2.19
N GLY A 8 -9.95 -1.92 2.79
CA GLY A 8 -9.09 -2.89 2.14
C GLY A 8 -8.12 -2.31 1.11
N LEU A 9 -8.15 -0.99 0.92
CA LEU A 9 -7.26 -0.36 -0.04
C LEU A 9 -6.15 0.38 0.67
N LEU A 10 -4.96 0.29 0.11
CA LEU A 10 -3.81 0.96 0.69
C LEU A 10 -3.69 2.35 0.11
N LYS A 11 -3.74 3.36 0.98
CA LYS A 11 -3.56 4.74 0.57
C LYS A 11 -2.19 5.19 1.03
N VAL A 12 -1.36 5.58 0.09
CA VAL A 12 0.02 5.98 0.37
C VAL A 12 0.06 7.46 0.70
N ALA A 13 0.84 7.82 1.69
CA ALA A 13 1.01 9.21 2.09
C ALA A 13 1.80 9.97 1.03
N TRP A 14 1.19 10.98 0.43
CA TRP A 14 1.85 11.78 -0.57
C TRP A 14 1.09 13.07 -0.75
N GLY A 15 1.71 14.02 -1.43
CA GLY A 15 1.04 15.25 -1.75
C GLY A 15 1.41 16.38 -0.81
N LYS A 16 0.94 17.55 -1.12
CA LYS A 16 1.29 18.76 -0.38
C LYS A 16 0.21 19.20 0.57
N ILE A 17 -0.92 18.52 0.58
CA ILE A 17 -2.04 18.85 1.45
C ILE A 17 -2.59 17.58 2.06
N LEU A 18 -2.73 17.58 3.36
CA LEU A 18 -3.30 16.46 4.08
C LEU A 18 -4.59 16.93 4.75
N ARG A 19 -5.67 16.17 4.56
CA ARG A 19 -6.93 16.48 5.19
C ARG A 19 -7.35 15.35 6.08
N TYR A 20 -7.65 15.64 7.31
CA TYR A 20 -8.21 14.66 8.20
C TYR A 20 -8.94 15.37 9.34
N ASP A 21 -10.00 14.75 9.80
CA ASP A 21 -10.74 15.20 10.97
C ASP A 21 -11.07 16.69 10.90
N GLY A 22 -11.44 17.18 9.71
CA GLY A 22 -11.79 18.58 9.55
C GLY A 22 -10.62 19.53 9.46
N TRP A 23 -9.40 19.00 9.52
CA TRP A 23 -8.20 19.82 9.46
C TRP A 23 -7.56 19.71 8.09
N VAL A 24 -6.86 20.77 7.70
CA VAL A 24 -6.09 20.81 6.47
C VAL A 24 -4.68 21.20 6.84
N VAL A 25 -3.72 20.36 6.48
CA VAL A 25 -2.31 20.61 6.75
C VAL A 25 -1.59 20.82 5.44
N SER A 26 -0.92 21.96 5.28
CA SER A 26 -0.14 22.24 4.08
C SER A 26 1.27 21.74 4.29
N ASN A 27 1.85 21.13 3.25
CA ASN A 27 3.20 20.56 3.29
C ASN A 27 3.34 19.66 4.51
N PRO A 28 2.52 18.61 4.63
CA PRO A 28 2.55 17.77 5.82
C PRO A 28 3.87 17.04 5.96
N ARG A 29 4.28 16.84 7.20
CA ARG A 29 5.47 16.08 7.52
C ARG A 29 5.05 14.68 7.90
N GLU A 30 6.05 13.81 8.08
CA GLU A 30 5.78 12.44 8.46
C GLU A 30 4.91 12.36 9.71
N GLU A 31 5.20 13.17 10.71
CA GLU A 31 4.43 13.14 11.94
C GLU A 31 2.98 13.56 11.71
N ASP A 32 2.71 14.41 10.74
CA ASP A 32 1.35 14.80 10.45
C ASP A 32 0.56 13.63 9.85
N PHE A 33 1.20 12.86 8.99
CA PHE A 33 0.56 11.67 8.43
C PHE A 33 0.31 10.63 9.51
N ILE A 34 1.25 10.48 10.43
CA ILE A 34 1.08 9.51 11.51
C ILE A 34 -0.11 9.91 12.39
N LYS A 35 -0.26 11.21 12.66
CA LYS A 35 -1.41 11.66 13.43
C LYS A 35 -2.72 11.41 12.71
N ALA A 36 -2.70 11.42 11.38
CA ALA A 36 -3.89 11.17 10.58
C ALA A 36 -4.18 9.67 10.42
N GLY A 37 -3.40 8.81 11.06
CA GLY A 37 -3.65 7.38 11.02
C GLY A 37 -2.79 6.61 10.05
N TYR A 38 -1.83 7.27 9.41
CA TYR A 38 -0.93 6.57 8.50
C TYR A 38 0.14 5.86 9.32
N LYS A 39 0.59 4.74 8.79
CA LYS A 39 1.57 3.90 9.47
C LYS A 39 2.68 3.52 8.51
N PRO A 40 3.88 3.23 9.02
CA PRO A 40 4.93 2.73 8.14
C PRO A 40 4.55 1.37 7.58
N VAL A 41 4.95 1.13 6.35
CA VAL A 41 4.67 -0.12 5.68
C VAL A 41 5.97 -0.92 5.64
N GLU A 42 5.91 -2.15 6.13
CA GLU A 42 7.06 -3.04 6.12
C GLU A 42 6.75 -4.26 5.28
N GLY A 43 7.77 -4.83 4.69
CA GLY A 43 7.63 -6.02 3.87
C GLY A 43 8.52 -5.92 2.67
N GLU A 44 8.94 -7.06 2.16
CA GLU A 44 9.81 -7.09 1.00
C GLU A 44 9.18 -7.91 -0.08
N ARG A 45 9.35 -7.45 -1.29
CA ARG A 45 8.85 -8.21 -2.43
C ARG A 45 9.67 -9.48 -2.58
N LEU A 46 9.03 -10.50 -3.10
CA LEU A 46 9.71 -11.75 -3.38
C LEU A 46 10.57 -11.57 -4.65
N GLU A 47 11.43 -12.54 -4.91
CA GLU A 47 12.21 -12.50 -6.14
C GLU A 47 11.28 -12.70 -7.31
N GLU A 48 11.61 -12.09 -8.43
CA GLU A 48 10.80 -12.25 -9.61
C GLU A 48 10.83 -13.70 -10.08
N LYS A 49 9.70 -14.18 -10.52
CA LYS A 49 9.59 -15.54 -10.99
C LYS A 49 8.87 -15.51 -12.32
N GLU A 50 9.50 -16.07 -13.32
CA GLU A 50 8.94 -16.06 -14.66
C GLU A 50 7.62 -16.79 -14.69
N GLY A 51 6.61 -16.20 -15.33
CA GLY A 51 5.31 -16.82 -15.42
C GLY A 51 4.40 -16.48 -14.24
N PHE A 52 4.90 -15.70 -13.28
CA PHE A 52 4.13 -15.36 -12.09
C PHE A 52 4.19 -13.87 -11.82
N TYR A 53 3.21 -13.36 -11.14
CA TYR A 53 3.27 -12.00 -10.66
C TYR A 53 3.02 -12.03 -9.14
N GLN A 54 3.38 -10.96 -8.49
CA GLN A 54 3.28 -10.91 -7.03
C GLN A 54 2.06 -10.12 -6.62
N VAL A 55 1.33 -10.64 -5.67
CA VAL A 55 0.14 -9.99 -5.14
C VAL A 55 0.40 -9.67 -3.69
N PRO A 56 0.27 -8.41 -3.30
CA PRO A 56 0.49 -8.04 -1.91
C PRO A 56 -0.76 -8.25 -1.08
N GLU A 57 -0.56 -8.66 0.14
CA GLU A 57 -1.62 -8.70 1.14
C GLU A 57 -1.17 -7.83 2.29
N TYR A 58 -2.05 -6.98 2.77
CA TYR A 58 -1.68 -6.04 3.81
C TYR A 58 -2.38 -6.41 5.12
N THR A 59 -1.61 -6.43 6.18
CA THR A 59 -2.14 -6.66 7.53
C THR A 59 -1.83 -5.44 8.35
N GLU A 60 -2.84 -4.82 8.93
CA GLU A 60 -2.63 -3.64 9.74
C GLU A 60 -2.38 -4.04 11.18
N GLU A 61 -1.27 -3.58 11.73
CA GLU A 61 -0.93 -3.77 13.12
C GLU A 61 -1.04 -2.43 13.84
N GLU A 62 -0.82 -2.43 15.12
CA GLU A 62 -1.03 -1.23 15.91
C GLU A 62 -0.12 -0.10 15.43
N ASP A 63 1.10 -0.40 15.08
CA ASP A 63 2.09 0.62 14.74
C ASP A 63 2.62 0.53 13.33
N LYS A 64 2.13 -0.38 12.52
CA LYS A 64 2.64 -0.55 11.15
C LYS A 64 1.67 -1.35 10.32
N ILE A 65 1.92 -1.35 9.02
CA ILE A 65 1.20 -2.19 8.08
C ILE A 65 2.23 -3.14 7.50
N VAL A 66 1.93 -4.43 7.54
CA VAL A 66 2.84 -5.45 7.02
C VAL A 66 2.33 -5.90 5.66
N ALA A 67 3.20 -5.82 4.66
CA ALA A 67 2.88 -6.28 3.32
C ALA A 67 3.51 -7.66 3.14
N THR A 68 2.69 -8.64 2.80
CA THR A 68 3.14 -9.99 2.52
C THR A 68 2.81 -10.28 1.08
N TYR A 69 3.79 -10.77 0.33
CA TYR A 69 3.60 -11.01 -1.10
C TYR A 69 3.50 -12.50 -1.36
N HIS A 70 2.69 -12.85 -2.34
CA HIS A 70 2.63 -14.25 -2.79
C HIS A 70 2.55 -14.25 -4.31
N TYR A 71 2.88 -15.38 -4.91
CA TYR A 71 2.88 -15.51 -6.36
C TYR A 71 1.50 -15.93 -6.84
N GLU A 72 1.11 -15.34 -7.97
CA GLU A 72 -0.07 -15.78 -8.69
C GLU A 72 0.35 -16.11 -10.11
N GLU A 73 -0.22 -17.13 -10.68
CA GLU A 73 0.12 -17.52 -12.01
C GLU A 73 -0.41 -16.53 -13.02
N LEU A 74 0.41 -16.13 -13.98
CA LEU A 74 -0.06 -15.25 -15.03
C LEU A 74 -1.10 -15.97 -15.87
N PRO A 75 -2.13 -15.27 -16.32
CA PRO A 75 -3.13 -15.93 -17.16
C PRO A 75 -2.51 -16.34 -18.48
N ASP A 76 -3.05 -17.42 -19.04
CA ASP A 76 -2.59 -17.84 -20.28
C ASP A 76 -2.88 -16.84 -21.25
N GLU A 77 -2.03 -16.74 -22.20
CA GLU A 77 -2.23 -15.78 -23.05
C GLU A 77 -3.15 -16.09 -23.97
N GLN A 78 -3.91 -16.37 -23.98
CA GLN A 78 -4.78 -16.63 -24.71
C GLN A 78 -5.21 -15.84 -25.46
N GLU A 79 -5.16 -15.36 -25.45
CA GLU A 79 -5.53 -14.71 -25.90
C GLU A 79 -6.41 -14.23 -26.39
N ILE A 80 -6.61 -13.91 -26.47
CA ILE A 80 -7.43 -13.16 -26.66
C ILE A 80 -7.72 -13.02 -27.89
N ASP A 81 -7.73 -13.22 -28.44
CA ASP A 81 -8.01 -13.07 -29.40
C ASP A 81 -8.71 -12.47 -29.93
N ALA A 82 -8.77 -12.30 -29.84
CA ALA A 82 -9.34 -11.60 -30.34
C ALA A 82 -9.84 -11.45 -31.20
#